data_83a19ab58d3c67ac8a1e48f68a599c23
#
_entry.id   83a19ab58d3c67ac8a1e48f68a599c23
#
_cell.length_a   1.000
_cell.length_b   1.000
_cell.length_c   1.000
_cell.angle_alpha   90.00
_cell.angle_beta   90.00
_cell.angle_gamma   90.00
#
_symmetry.space_group_name_H-M   'P 1'
#
loop_
_entity.id
_entity.type
_entity.pdbx_description
1 polymer ?
#
loop_
_entity_poly.entity_id
_entity_poly.type
_entity_poly.pdbx_seq_one_letter_code
_entity_poly.pdbx_strand_id
1 'polypeptide(L)'
;MRNNIKKFCAILVMTASCATPLFSQHVIADLGNFDMDKVYVKGFTVKRTATVTIDAVGVMSRSEKWNRWNPMIAYGWILNSDTKEIVWEMRPNNISSESGTNNIVYQGTQTLQPGNYEAYFSTYGQKIIRISRSDSYMGEFFKNLVKVFVEDGDIYRDADKWKLRIVTNSSADNFASFDGSKSKKVICALTGARDSDYLEKGFTLEKDMKVRIYGIGEGQDRHMYDFGWLTDDKTAKTIWEMRFENTSHGGGAEKNRSYSGILNLRAGNYVATYVTDDSHSFTEWNMQPPYDPANWGVTVSVLDEEDLAYVRDYKKSKKQEIISITRVGDSEFKSEGFSLSKTTDILIYSLGEGRDHRMYDYGWITNAETGQTVWNMHYSDTKFAGGTEKNRLFEGTVTLEPGNYLVNYKTDGTHSYDDWNDDPPYNRSKWGITLSLVNNNDARNLSKYRESEDKSLLAQIVHVGDDEYRTKDFTLESNTKVRILCLGEGKSGHMYDYGWIKNASTGQTVWEMTYGMSQNAGGARKNRIYDGTIYLDAGKYEVVYISDGSHSFEDWNDDPPYQQDKWGITVKVIK
;
A
#
# COMPACT_ATOMS: atom_id res chain seq x y z
N MET A 1 -70.69 44.38 -81.27
CA MET A 1 -71.30 43.15 -80.87
C MET A 1 -70.27 42.32 -80.11
N ARG A 2 -70.67 41.77 -79.01
CA ARG A 2 -70.03 40.82 -78.08
C ARG A 2 -68.90 41.40 -77.17
N ASN A 3 -69.30 41.77 -75.97
CA ASN A 3 -68.54 41.93 -74.74
C ASN A 3 -67.81 40.66 -74.33
N ASN A 4 -66.58 40.72 -73.96
CA ASN A 4 -65.92 39.76 -73.11
C ASN A 4 -65.37 40.40 -71.84
N ILE A 5 -66.05 40.12 -70.72
CA ILE A 5 -65.69 40.48 -69.35
C ILE A 5 -64.69 39.46 -68.90
N LYS A 6 -63.44 39.86 -68.64
CA LYS A 6 -62.46 39.05 -67.94
C LYS A 6 -62.60 39.23 -66.43
N LYS A 7 -63.03 38.16 -65.74
CA LYS A 7 -63.07 38.08 -64.29
C LYS A 7 -61.61 37.88 -63.79
N PHE A 8 -61.10 38.83 -62.98
CA PHE A 8 -59.89 38.63 -62.20
C PHE A 8 -60.26 37.93 -60.89
N CYS A 9 -59.79 36.66 -60.72
CA CYS A 9 -59.74 35.98 -59.41
C CYS A 9 -58.49 36.42 -58.68
N ALA A 10 -58.60 37.15 -57.57
CA ALA A 10 -57.54 37.43 -56.65
C ALA A 10 -57.35 36.22 -55.73
N ILE A 11 -56.23 35.53 -55.85
CA ILE A 11 -55.84 34.47 -54.92
C ILE A 11 -55.12 35.13 -53.75
N LEU A 12 -55.81 35.11 -52.58
CA LEU A 12 -55.20 35.53 -51.30
C LEU A 12 -54.30 34.42 -50.79
N VAL A 13 -52.98 34.53 -50.93
CA VAL A 13 -52.01 33.62 -50.31
C VAL A 13 -51.84 34.04 -48.86
N MET A 14 -52.50 33.31 -47.94
CA MET A 14 -52.18 33.38 -46.50
C MET A 14 -50.83 32.70 -46.27
N THR A 15 -49.76 33.43 -46.06
CA THR A 15 -48.52 32.94 -45.50
C THR A 15 -48.72 32.72 -44.01
N ALA A 16 -48.93 31.48 -43.62
CA ALA A 16 -48.83 31.08 -42.21
C ALA A 16 -47.35 31.16 -41.79
N SER A 17 -46.95 32.23 -41.10
CA SER A 17 -45.70 32.28 -40.38
C SER A 17 -45.74 31.27 -39.23
N CYS A 18 -45.16 30.09 -39.43
CA CYS A 18 -44.83 29.20 -38.32
C CYS A 18 -43.78 29.95 -37.48
N ALA A 19 -44.21 30.67 -36.44
CA ALA A 19 -43.35 31.09 -35.37
C ALA A 19 -42.89 29.82 -34.64
N THR A 20 -41.70 29.33 -34.97
CA THR A 20 -41.01 28.34 -34.14
C THR A 20 -40.80 29.03 -32.78
N PRO A 21 -41.25 28.43 -31.67
CA PRO A 21 -40.99 28.98 -30.37
C PRO A 21 -39.46 29.04 -30.20
N LEU A 22 -38.90 30.22 -30.00
CA LEU A 22 -37.53 30.39 -29.52
C LEU A 22 -37.50 29.75 -28.11
N PHE A 23 -37.22 28.47 -28.02
CA PHE A 23 -36.88 27.88 -26.74
C PHE A 23 -35.56 28.51 -26.28
N SER A 24 -35.60 29.29 -25.20
CA SER A 24 -34.43 29.80 -24.52
C SER A 24 -33.56 28.59 -24.11
N GLN A 25 -32.35 28.53 -24.65
CA GLN A 25 -31.39 27.50 -24.23
C GLN A 25 -31.12 27.68 -22.73
N HIS A 26 -31.32 26.62 -21.97
CA HIS A 26 -30.99 26.56 -20.56
C HIS A 26 -29.56 26.05 -20.38
N VAL A 27 -28.71 26.80 -19.64
CA VAL A 27 -27.34 26.42 -19.32
C VAL A 27 -27.37 25.47 -18.11
N ILE A 28 -26.88 24.25 -18.30
CA ILE A 28 -26.77 23.22 -17.28
C ILE A 28 -25.42 23.30 -16.56
N ALA A 29 -24.34 23.40 -17.34
CA ALA A 29 -22.99 23.59 -16.84
C ALA A 29 -22.22 24.53 -17.77
N ASP A 30 -21.42 25.41 -17.19
CA ASP A 30 -20.52 26.32 -17.89
C ASP A 30 -19.21 26.40 -17.12
N LEU A 31 -18.17 25.83 -17.71
CA LEU A 31 -16.79 25.82 -17.21
C LEU A 31 -15.92 26.58 -18.20
N GLY A 32 -15.21 27.57 -17.72
CA GLY A 32 -14.31 28.45 -18.48
C GLY A 32 -13.45 29.30 -17.57
N ASN A 33 -12.59 30.16 -18.14
CA ASN A 33 -11.63 30.99 -17.40
C ASN A 33 -10.72 30.13 -16.47
N PHE A 34 -10.06 29.17 -17.05
CA PHE A 34 -9.29 28.19 -16.32
C PHE A 34 -7.92 28.71 -15.89
N ASP A 35 -7.54 28.44 -14.64
CA ASP A 35 -6.13 28.40 -14.24
C ASP A 35 -5.47 27.13 -14.77
N MET A 36 -4.15 27.15 -14.92
CA MET A 36 -3.39 25.97 -15.32
C MET A 36 -3.17 25.01 -14.14
N ASP A 37 -2.91 23.77 -14.46
CA ASP A 37 -2.65 22.70 -13.48
C ASP A 37 -3.82 22.49 -12.49
N LYS A 38 -5.06 22.49 -13.02
CA LYS A 38 -6.26 22.26 -12.22
C LYS A 38 -7.26 21.36 -12.94
N VAL A 39 -8.10 20.71 -12.14
CA VAL A 39 -9.32 20.07 -12.59
C VAL A 39 -10.52 20.85 -12.07
N TYR A 40 -11.43 21.18 -12.97
CA TYR A 40 -12.68 21.87 -12.68
C TYR A 40 -13.83 20.90 -12.79
N VAL A 41 -14.83 21.05 -11.92
CA VAL A 41 -16.01 20.17 -11.91
C VAL A 41 -17.29 20.98 -11.69
N LYS A 42 -18.35 20.54 -12.37
CA LYS A 42 -19.71 21.04 -12.18
C LYS A 42 -20.68 19.88 -12.19
N GLY A 43 -21.30 19.63 -11.03
CA GLY A 43 -22.31 18.58 -10.89
C GLY A 43 -23.73 19.03 -11.22
N PHE A 44 -24.52 18.14 -11.84
CA PHE A 44 -25.92 18.35 -12.14
C PHE A 44 -26.73 17.06 -12.12
N THR A 45 -28.02 17.15 -11.79
CA THR A 45 -28.96 16.04 -11.82
C THR A 45 -29.87 16.18 -13.04
N VAL A 46 -30.13 15.08 -13.74
CA VAL A 46 -31.13 14.92 -14.78
C VAL A 46 -32.29 14.11 -14.21
N LYS A 47 -33.51 14.69 -14.14
CA LYS A 47 -34.68 14.02 -13.55
C LYS A 47 -35.44 13.11 -14.55
N ARG A 48 -35.41 13.47 -15.81
CA ARG A 48 -36.03 12.72 -16.93
C ARG A 48 -35.10 12.75 -18.12
N THR A 49 -35.05 11.69 -18.92
CA THR A 49 -34.21 11.61 -20.11
C THR A 49 -34.25 12.91 -20.91
N ALA A 50 -33.08 13.45 -21.22
CA ALA A 50 -32.94 14.71 -21.93
C ALA A 50 -31.78 14.68 -22.91
N THR A 51 -31.94 15.38 -24.05
CA THR A 51 -30.85 15.63 -24.97
C THR A 51 -30.21 16.98 -24.60
N VAL A 52 -28.90 16.96 -24.42
CA VAL A 52 -28.08 18.14 -24.15
C VAL A 52 -27.17 18.41 -25.34
N THR A 53 -26.85 19.69 -25.57
CA THR A 53 -25.82 20.12 -26.52
C THR A 53 -24.55 20.44 -25.74
N ILE A 54 -23.44 19.90 -26.18
CA ILE A 54 -22.11 20.08 -25.60
C ILE A 54 -21.29 20.92 -26.59
N ASP A 55 -20.72 22.02 -26.10
CA ASP A 55 -19.76 22.89 -26.79
C ASP A 55 -18.49 22.95 -25.94
N ALA A 56 -17.42 22.36 -26.44
CA ALA A 56 -16.15 22.27 -25.73
C ALA A 56 -14.98 22.71 -26.62
N VAL A 57 -14.07 23.45 -26.02
CA VAL A 57 -12.80 23.88 -26.63
C VAL A 57 -11.67 23.49 -25.69
N GLY A 58 -10.66 22.84 -26.22
CA GLY A 58 -9.47 22.42 -25.49
C GLY A 58 -8.25 22.40 -26.38
N VAL A 59 -7.23 21.63 -26.01
CA VAL A 59 -6.01 21.49 -26.81
C VAL A 59 -5.45 20.07 -26.70
N MET A 60 -4.88 19.59 -27.80
CA MET A 60 -4.15 18.32 -27.83
C MET A 60 -2.76 18.51 -28.44
N SER A 61 -1.82 17.64 -28.08
CA SER A 61 -0.50 17.57 -28.71
C SER A 61 -0.63 17.04 -30.15
N ARG A 62 0.07 17.67 -31.10
CA ARG A 62 0.15 17.23 -32.50
C ARG A 62 1.35 16.30 -32.76
N SER A 63 2.18 16.05 -31.76
CA SER A 63 3.35 15.19 -31.89
C SER A 63 2.95 13.72 -32.09
N GLU A 64 3.49 13.07 -33.13
CA GLU A 64 3.26 11.64 -33.41
C GLU A 64 3.67 10.71 -32.25
N LYS A 65 4.61 11.14 -31.41
CA LYS A 65 5.07 10.39 -30.23
C LYS A 65 3.98 10.29 -29.16
N TRP A 66 3.00 11.21 -29.14
CA TRP A 66 1.88 11.24 -28.18
C TRP A 66 0.66 10.43 -28.62
N ASN A 67 0.56 10.06 -29.88
CA ASN A 67 -0.60 9.31 -30.40
C ASN A 67 -0.78 7.91 -29.77
N ARG A 68 0.20 7.40 -29.02
CA ARG A 68 0.10 6.12 -28.31
C ARG A 68 -0.58 6.20 -26.96
N TRP A 69 -0.58 7.40 -26.34
CA TRP A 69 -0.95 7.51 -24.93
C TRP A 69 -2.12 8.48 -24.75
N ASN A 70 -2.64 9.21 -24.62
CA ASN A 70 -3.69 10.20 -24.61
C ASN A 70 -3.09 11.57 -25.00
N PRO A 71 -3.26 12.04 -26.25
CA PRO A 71 -2.67 13.30 -26.71
C PRO A 71 -3.34 14.54 -26.14
N MET A 72 -4.40 14.39 -25.31
CA MET A 72 -5.18 15.48 -24.75
C MET A 72 -4.39 16.21 -23.65
N ILE A 73 -4.28 17.54 -23.75
CA ILE A 73 -3.58 18.39 -22.79
C ILE A 73 -4.57 19.17 -21.95
N ALA A 74 -5.55 19.83 -22.61
CA ALA A 74 -6.69 20.46 -21.94
C ALA A 74 -7.96 19.93 -22.58
N TYR A 75 -8.83 19.31 -21.79
CA TYR A 75 -9.99 18.60 -22.30
C TYR A 75 -11.08 18.38 -21.24
N GLY A 76 -12.30 18.13 -21.72
CA GLY A 76 -13.43 17.86 -20.85
C GLY A 76 -14.04 16.48 -21.03
N TRP A 77 -14.75 16.01 -19.99
CA TRP A 77 -15.55 14.78 -19.99
C TRP A 77 -16.77 14.92 -19.09
N ILE A 78 -17.72 14.00 -19.22
CA ILE A 78 -18.91 13.89 -18.38
C ILE A 78 -18.97 12.49 -17.79
N LEU A 79 -18.99 12.41 -16.47
CA LEU A 79 -19.09 11.19 -15.67
C LEU A 79 -20.53 11.05 -15.16
N ASN A 80 -21.12 9.87 -15.25
CA ASN A 80 -22.29 9.51 -14.46
C ASN A 80 -21.81 9.23 -13.03
N SER A 81 -22.20 10.06 -12.07
CA SER A 81 -21.71 9.98 -10.68
C SER A 81 -22.25 8.75 -9.93
N ASP A 82 -23.40 8.20 -10.37
CA ASP A 82 -24.04 7.03 -9.74
C ASP A 82 -23.42 5.71 -10.21
N THR A 83 -23.13 5.59 -11.53
CA THR A 83 -22.54 4.36 -12.13
C THR A 83 -21.02 4.40 -12.25
N LYS A 84 -20.42 5.60 -12.16
CA LYS A 84 -19.00 5.87 -12.40
C LYS A 84 -18.55 5.62 -13.85
N GLU A 85 -19.48 5.68 -14.79
CA GLU A 85 -19.22 5.49 -16.21
C GLU A 85 -19.09 6.83 -16.94
N ILE A 86 -18.16 6.90 -17.89
CA ILE A 86 -18.00 8.06 -18.78
C ILE A 86 -19.12 8.01 -19.82
N VAL A 87 -19.94 9.05 -19.84
CA VAL A 87 -21.04 9.20 -20.83
C VAL A 87 -20.63 10.04 -22.03
N TRP A 88 -19.62 10.87 -21.90
CA TRP A 88 -19.02 11.66 -22.97
C TRP A 88 -17.62 12.13 -22.59
N GLU A 89 -16.75 12.25 -23.59
CA GLU A 89 -15.37 12.70 -23.45
C GLU A 89 -14.86 13.30 -24.76
N MET A 90 -14.05 14.37 -24.69
CA MET A 90 -13.27 14.86 -25.83
C MET A 90 -12.19 13.83 -26.17
N ARG A 91 -12.23 13.30 -27.40
CA ARG A 91 -11.28 12.30 -27.91
C ARG A 91 -10.80 12.67 -29.31
N PRO A 92 -9.61 12.23 -29.75
CA PRO A 92 -9.09 12.53 -31.08
C PRO A 92 -10.02 12.21 -32.25
N ASN A 93 -10.92 11.24 -32.07
CA ASN A 93 -11.85 10.77 -33.12
C ASN A 93 -13.20 11.51 -33.15
N ASN A 94 -13.49 12.41 -32.20
CA ASN A 94 -14.75 13.14 -32.15
C ASN A 94 -14.59 14.69 -32.14
N ILE A 95 -13.36 15.18 -32.33
CA ILE A 95 -13.02 16.61 -32.31
C ILE A 95 -12.61 17.09 -33.71
N SER A 96 -12.62 18.39 -33.89
CA SER A 96 -12.07 19.09 -35.04
C SER A 96 -11.04 20.12 -34.61
N SER A 97 -10.09 20.46 -35.52
CA SER A 97 -9.12 21.55 -35.28
C SER A 97 -9.75 22.90 -35.60
N GLU A 98 -9.52 23.89 -34.74
CA GLU A 98 -9.87 25.29 -35.02
C GLU A 98 -8.80 25.91 -35.94
N SER A 99 -9.23 26.52 -37.07
CA SER A 99 -8.31 27.11 -38.03
C SER A 99 -7.52 28.27 -37.43
N GLY A 100 -6.19 28.25 -37.62
CA GLY A 100 -5.29 29.32 -37.15
C GLY A 100 -4.94 29.28 -35.66
N THR A 101 -5.37 28.24 -34.96
CA THR A 101 -5.06 27.99 -33.53
C THR A 101 -4.53 26.58 -33.32
N ASN A 102 -4.09 26.25 -32.10
CA ASN A 102 -3.81 24.90 -31.66
C ASN A 102 -5.02 24.24 -30.97
N ASN A 103 -6.13 24.97 -30.88
CA ASN A 103 -7.34 24.48 -30.25
C ASN A 103 -7.99 23.34 -31.02
N ILE A 104 -8.65 22.49 -30.25
CA ILE A 104 -9.56 21.45 -30.71
C ILE A 104 -10.96 21.76 -30.21
N VAL A 105 -11.95 21.46 -31.03
CA VAL A 105 -13.35 21.83 -30.77
C VAL A 105 -14.21 20.60 -30.88
N TYR A 106 -15.14 20.47 -29.95
CA TYR A 106 -16.28 19.55 -30.01
C TYR A 106 -17.59 20.33 -29.98
N GLN A 107 -18.47 20.03 -30.93
CA GLN A 107 -19.87 20.47 -30.91
C GLN A 107 -20.76 19.29 -31.27
N GLY A 108 -21.65 18.93 -30.38
CA GLY A 108 -22.53 17.77 -30.59
C GLY A 108 -23.60 17.64 -29.52
N THR A 109 -24.41 16.62 -29.65
CA THR A 109 -25.50 16.31 -28.71
C THR A 109 -25.25 14.99 -28.02
N GLN A 110 -25.67 14.90 -26.75
CA GLN A 110 -25.63 13.69 -25.93
C GLN A 110 -27.00 13.48 -25.27
N THR A 111 -27.52 12.25 -25.31
CA THR A 111 -28.72 11.90 -24.57
C THR A 111 -28.32 11.38 -23.19
N LEU A 112 -28.80 12.03 -22.14
CA LEU A 112 -28.56 11.68 -20.74
C LEU A 112 -29.84 11.04 -20.16
N GLN A 113 -29.65 9.91 -19.45
CA GLN A 113 -30.72 9.25 -18.70
C GLN A 113 -30.95 9.97 -17.34
N PRO A 114 -32.05 9.69 -16.62
CA PRO A 114 -32.18 10.17 -15.24
C PRO A 114 -31.02 9.71 -14.38
N GLY A 115 -30.42 10.65 -13.61
CA GLY A 115 -29.25 10.36 -12.77
C GLY A 115 -28.46 11.60 -12.42
N ASN A 116 -27.37 11.40 -11.68
CA ASN A 116 -26.44 12.45 -11.29
C ASN A 116 -25.20 12.42 -12.18
N TYR A 117 -24.74 13.60 -12.59
CA TYR A 117 -23.64 13.74 -13.54
C TYR A 117 -22.65 14.80 -13.04
N GLU A 118 -21.40 14.62 -13.38
CA GLU A 118 -20.32 15.57 -13.15
C GLU A 118 -19.61 15.86 -14.47
N ALA A 119 -19.61 17.14 -14.87
CA ALA A 119 -18.85 17.63 -16.00
C ALA A 119 -17.50 18.14 -15.50
N TYR A 120 -16.45 17.59 -16.05
CA TYR A 120 -15.06 17.89 -15.69
C TYR A 120 -14.32 18.56 -16.83
N PHE A 121 -13.34 19.41 -16.48
CA PHE A 121 -12.35 19.95 -17.41
C PHE A 121 -10.98 19.98 -16.75
N SER A 122 -9.96 19.41 -17.40
CA SER A 122 -8.58 19.36 -16.91
C SER A 122 -7.65 20.26 -17.71
N THR A 123 -6.71 20.93 -17.02
CA THR A 123 -5.67 21.79 -17.59
C THR A 123 -4.26 21.40 -17.15
N TYR A 124 -4.02 20.12 -16.86
CA TYR A 124 -2.76 19.64 -16.26
C TYR A 124 -1.55 19.56 -17.20
N GLY A 125 -1.70 19.90 -18.48
CA GLY A 125 -0.60 19.80 -19.47
C GLY A 125 0.67 20.57 -19.11
N GLN A 126 0.56 21.75 -18.48
CA GLN A 126 1.72 22.58 -18.17
C GLN A 126 2.58 22.03 -17.02
N LYS A 127 1.99 21.35 -16.05
CA LYS A 127 2.70 20.74 -14.92
C LYS A 127 3.60 19.60 -15.38
N ILE A 128 3.12 18.76 -16.30
CA ILE A 128 3.89 17.69 -16.94
C ILE A 128 5.19 18.21 -17.56
N ILE A 129 5.14 19.39 -18.21
CA ILE A 129 6.30 20.04 -18.83
C ILE A 129 7.34 20.46 -17.78
N ARG A 130 6.92 20.96 -16.63
CA ARG A 130 7.81 21.47 -15.58
C ARG A 130 8.55 20.35 -14.85
N ILE A 131 7.85 19.26 -14.49
CA ILE A 131 8.44 18.12 -13.80
C ILE A 131 9.59 17.52 -14.62
N SER A 132 9.40 17.36 -15.91
CA SER A 132 10.42 16.80 -16.80
C SER A 132 11.69 17.67 -16.94
N ARG A 133 11.69 18.93 -16.47
CA ARG A 133 12.88 19.81 -16.47
C ARG A 133 13.70 19.73 -15.16
N SER A 134 13.12 19.33 -14.05
CA SER A 134 13.75 19.41 -12.74
C SER A 134 14.43 18.13 -12.25
N ASP A 135 14.04 16.94 -12.75
CA ASP A 135 14.55 15.69 -12.22
C ASP A 135 15.56 15.01 -13.18
N SER A 136 16.81 14.92 -12.71
CA SER A 136 17.92 14.22 -13.40
C SER A 136 17.76 12.69 -13.41
N TYR A 137 16.80 12.13 -12.68
CA TYR A 137 16.60 10.69 -12.48
C TYR A 137 15.47 10.07 -13.31
N MET A 138 14.63 10.87 -13.93
CA MET A 138 13.57 10.37 -14.80
C MET A 138 14.16 9.94 -16.15
N GLY A 139 14.07 8.66 -16.47
CA GLY A 139 14.73 8.01 -17.59
C GLY A 139 14.49 8.65 -18.97
N GLU A 140 15.17 8.12 -20.02
CA GLU A 140 15.15 8.64 -21.41
C GLU A 140 13.76 8.92 -22.00
N PHE A 141 12.73 8.25 -21.47
CA PHE A 141 11.33 8.46 -21.85
C PHE A 141 10.87 9.91 -21.56
N PHE A 142 11.14 10.43 -20.35
CA PHE A 142 10.75 11.80 -19.98
C PHE A 142 11.66 12.87 -20.61
N LYS A 143 12.93 12.59 -20.86
CA LYS A 143 13.81 13.51 -21.61
C LYS A 143 13.32 13.75 -23.03
N ASN A 144 12.74 12.74 -23.66
CA ASN A 144 12.12 12.86 -24.98
C ASN A 144 10.78 13.60 -24.95
N LEU A 145 10.03 13.50 -23.83
CA LEU A 145 8.79 14.22 -23.58
C LEU A 145 9.02 15.74 -23.54
N VAL A 146 10.04 16.17 -22.78
CA VAL A 146 10.43 17.59 -22.63
C VAL A 146 10.75 18.22 -23.97
N LYS A 147 11.45 17.50 -24.86
CA LYS A 147 11.83 18.00 -26.18
C LYS A 147 10.64 18.33 -27.06
N VAL A 148 9.56 17.58 -26.95
CA VAL A 148 8.32 17.75 -27.72
C VAL A 148 7.55 19.00 -27.29
N PHE A 149 7.50 19.31 -25.99
CA PHE A 149 6.75 20.48 -25.47
C PHE A 149 7.50 21.81 -25.65
N VAL A 150 8.83 21.79 -25.73
CA VAL A 150 9.61 23.02 -25.97
C VAL A 150 9.51 23.47 -27.44
N GLU A 151 9.22 22.56 -28.37
CA GLU A 151 8.99 22.89 -29.78
C GLU A 151 7.58 23.46 -30.03
N ASP A 152 6.58 23.21 -29.15
CA ASP A 152 5.19 23.67 -29.27
C ASP A 152 4.90 24.91 -28.36
N GLY A 153 5.78 25.90 -28.31
CA GLY A 153 5.67 27.09 -27.43
C GLY A 153 4.37 27.93 -27.54
N ASP A 154 3.50 27.59 -28.49
CA ASP A 154 2.24 28.29 -28.78
C ASP A 154 0.97 27.55 -28.30
N ILE A 155 1.10 26.37 -27.63
CA ILE A 155 -0.05 25.54 -27.24
C ILE A 155 -1.04 26.30 -26.34
N TYR A 156 -0.54 27.20 -25.50
CA TYR A 156 -1.35 27.94 -24.51
C TYR A 156 -1.79 29.36 -24.98
N ARG A 157 -1.44 29.75 -26.20
CA ARG A 157 -1.74 31.09 -26.70
C ARG A 157 -3.23 31.43 -26.68
N ASP A 158 -4.08 30.43 -26.97
CA ASP A 158 -5.53 30.60 -27.05
C ASP A 158 -6.27 29.94 -25.88
N ALA A 159 -5.63 29.80 -24.71
CA ALA A 159 -6.20 29.13 -23.53
C ALA A 159 -7.41 29.90 -22.94
N ASP A 160 -7.53 31.20 -23.20
CA ASP A 160 -8.68 32.02 -22.85
C ASP A 160 -9.99 31.57 -23.54
N LYS A 161 -9.88 30.80 -24.64
CA LYS A 161 -11.02 30.22 -25.37
C LYS A 161 -11.46 28.86 -24.84
N TRP A 162 -10.67 28.22 -23.98
CA TRP A 162 -11.00 26.88 -23.46
C TRP A 162 -12.28 26.95 -22.64
N LYS A 163 -13.14 25.96 -22.86
CA LYS A 163 -14.45 25.85 -22.20
C LYS A 163 -15.04 24.46 -22.27
N LEU A 164 -15.96 24.19 -21.36
CA LEU A 164 -16.93 23.11 -21.48
C LEU A 164 -18.30 23.68 -21.11
N ARG A 165 -19.16 23.83 -22.09
CA ARG A 165 -20.53 24.35 -21.93
C ARG A 165 -21.55 23.30 -22.32
N ILE A 166 -22.48 23.05 -21.42
CA ILE A 166 -23.58 22.10 -21.61
C ILE A 166 -24.90 22.85 -21.53
N VAL A 167 -25.68 22.78 -22.59
CA VAL A 167 -26.98 23.47 -22.69
C VAL A 167 -28.08 22.52 -23.15
N THR A 168 -29.31 22.88 -22.91
CA THR A 168 -30.48 22.12 -23.36
C THR A 168 -31.63 23.04 -23.79
N ASN A 169 -32.49 22.49 -24.66
CA ASN A 169 -33.77 23.07 -24.99
C ASN A 169 -34.92 22.50 -24.14
N SER A 170 -34.61 21.50 -23.27
CA SER A 170 -35.58 20.93 -22.33
C SER A 170 -35.89 21.92 -21.20
N SER A 171 -37.03 21.75 -20.55
CA SER A 171 -37.47 22.62 -19.44
C SER A 171 -36.41 22.61 -18.29
N ALA A 172 -36.17 23.75 -17.70
CA ALA A 172 -35.20 23.97 -16.61
C ALA A 172 -35.50 23.10 -15.36
N ASP A 173 -36.78 22.78 -15.12
CA ASP A 173 -37.21 21.97 -13.98
C ASP A 173 -36.74 20.50 -14.06
N ASN A 174 -36.28 20.06 -15.26
CA ASN A 174 -35.69 18.75 -15.46
C ASN A 174 -34.27 18.61 -14.89
N PHE A 175 -33.66 19.72 -14.52
CA PHE A 175 -32.28 19.79 -14.04
C PHE A 175 -32.21 20.37 -12.63
N ALA A 176 -31.22 19.95 -11.87
CA ALA A 176 -30.88 20.50 -10.56
C ALA A 176 -29.35 20.51 -10.35
N SER A 177 -28.87 21.34 -9.45
CA SER A 177 -27.46 21.26 -9.03
C SER A 177 -27.21 19.97 -8.25
N PHE A 178 -26.08 19.35 -8.49
CA PHE A 178 -25.61 18.15 -7.79
C PHE A 178 -24.22 18.40 -7.19
N ASP A 179 -24.02 17.88 -5.97
CA ASP A 179 -22.73 17.92 -5.28
C ASP A 179 -22.37 16.48 -4.92
N GLY A 180 -21.44 15.88 -5.68
CA GLY A 180 -21.01 14.48 -5.55
C GLY A 180 -20.41 14.15 -4.19
N SER A 181 -19.87 15.17 -3.48
CA SER A 181 -19.31 15.02 -2.14
C SER A 181 -20.37 14.67 -1.06
N LYS A 182 -21.65 14.81 -1.38
CA LYS A 182 -22.78 14.63 -0.46
C LYS A 182 -23.60 13.36 -0.72
N SER A 183 -22.99 12.32 -1.31
CA SER A 183 -23.71 11.04 -1.47
C SER A 183 -24.09 10.47 -0.10
N LYS A 184 -25.40 10.32 0.14
CA LYS A 184 -25.93 9.78 1.41
C LYS A 184 -25.59 8.32 1.66
N LYS A 185 -25.22 7.55 0.62
CA LYS A 185 -24.94 6.11 0.71
C LYS A 185 -23.52 5.78 1.18
N VAL A 186 -22.63 6.75 1.27
CA VAL A 186 -21.22 6.55 1.67
C VAL A 186 -21.12 6.27 3.16
N ILE A 187 -20.54 5.14 3.52
CA ILE A 187 -20.27 4.73 4.91
C ILE A 187 -18.81 4.95 5.31
N CYS A 188 -17.90 4.87 4.35
CA CYS A 188 -16.50 5.13 4.56
C CYS A 188 -15.91 5.76 3.29
N ALA A 189 -15.21 6.87 3.43
CA ALA A 189 -14.47 7.51 2.35
C ALA A 189 -13.08 7.90 2.84
N LEU A 190 -12.07 7.46 2.09
CA LEU A 190 -10.66 7.82 2.18
C LEU A 190 -10.28 8.38 0.81
N THR A 191 -10.71 9.60 0.53
CA THR A 191 -10.57 10.25 -0.78
C THR A 191 -9.80 11.56 -0.67
N GLY A 192 -9.26 12.02 -1.79
CA GLY A 192 -8.39 13.20 -1.83
C GLY A 192 -7.02 12.94 -1.21
N ALA A 193 -6.54 11.69 -1.27
CA ALA A 193 -5.22 11.32 -0.78
C ALA A 193 -4.11 12.03 -1.55
N ARG A 194 -3.10 12.52 -0.84
CA ARG A 194 -1.94 13.24 -1.37
C ARG A 194 -0.70 12.35 -1.32
N ASP A 195 0.41 12.86 -1.84
CA ASP A 195 1.68 12.15 -1.82
C ASP A 195 2.07 11.69 -0.41
N SER A 196 2.50 10.43 -0.31
CA SER A 196 2.94 9.79 0.93
C SER A 196 1.89 9.73 2.05
N ASP A 197 0.59 9.72 1.69
CA ASP A 197 -0.49 9.57 2.67
C ASP A 197 -0.71 8.11 3.07
N TYR A 198 -1.00 7.93 4.34
CA TYR A 198 -1.55 6.71 4.92
C TYR A 198 -2.87 7.04 5.60
N LEU A 199 -3.99 6.70 4.96
CA LEU A 199 -5.33 7.02 5.43
C LEU A 199 -6.00 5.76 5.97
N GLU A 200 -6.67 5.86 7.12
CA GLU A 200 -7.40 4.76 7.74
C GLU A 200 -8.73 5.24 8.31
N LYS A 201 -9.80 4.48 8.08
CA LYS A 201 -11.11 4.73 8.68
C LYS A 201 -11.87 3.44 8.91
N GLY A 202 -12.41 3.30 10.13
CA GLY A 202 -13.22 2.15 10.51
C GLY A 202 -14.73 2.40 10.40
N PHE A 203 -15.49 1.31 10.23
CA PHE A 203 -16.95 1.28 10.33
C PHE A 203 -17.42 -0.05 10.88
N THR A 204 -18.60 -0.05 11.52
CA THR A 204 -19.29 -1.24 12.03
C THR A 204 -20.53 -1.50 11.20
N LEU A 205 -20.74 -2.76 10.84
CA LEU A 205 -21.98 -3.26 10.28
C LEU A 205 -22.74 -4.07 11.36
N GLU A 206 -23.96 -3.66 11.71
CA GLU A 206 -24.77 -4.35 12.73
C GLU A 206 -25.51 -5.58 12.15
N LYS A 207 -25.55 -5.74 10.83
CA LYS A 207 -26.09 -6.90 10.13
C LYS A 207 -25.26 -7.23 8.90
N ASP A 208 -25.42 -8.45 8.38
CA ASP A 208 -24.86 -8.84 7.08
C ASP A 208 -25.45 -7.96 5.97
N MET A 209 -24.60 -7.40 5.11
CA MET A 209 -25.07 -6.55 4.00
C MET A 209 -24.12 -6.56 2.80
N LYS A 210 -24.65 -6.14 1.66
CA LYS A 210 -23.86 -5.88 0.46
C LYS A 210 -23.39 -4.44 0.47
N VAL A 211 -22.10 -4.24 0.23
CA VAL A 211 -21.51 -2.92 0.06
C VAL A 211 -20.86 -2.81 -1.31
N ARG A 212 -20.89 -1.61 -1.88
CA ARG A 212 -20.08 -1.26 -3.05
C ARG A 212 -18.75 -0.71 -2.58
N ILE A 213 -17.67 -1.22 -3.15
CA ILE A 213 -16.35 -0.61 -3.04
C ILE A 213 -16.03 0.05 -4.37
N TYR A 214 -15.58 1.30 -4.30
CA TYR A 214 -15.05 2.06 -5.41
C TYR A 214 -13.69 2.60 -5.02
N GLY A 215 -12.67 2.32 -5.83
CA GLY A 215 -11.30 2.76 -5.59
C GLY A 215 -10.66 3.30 -6.85
N ILE A 216 -9.87 4.36 -6.72
CA ILE A 216 -9.02 4.91 -7.78
C ILE A 216 -7.61 5.03 -7.22
N GLY A 217 -6.61 4.69 -8.02
CA GLY A 217 -5.21 4.77 -7.61
C GLY A 217 -4.26 4.64 -8.77
N GLU A 218 -2.98 4.56 -8.46
CA GLU A 218 -1.90 4.42 -9.41
C GLU A 218 -1.43 2.97 -9.50
N GLY A 219 -1.17 2.49 -10.73
CA GLY A 219 -0.56 1.19 -10.94
C GLY A 219 0.02 1.06 -12.34
N GLN A 220 1.20 0.47 -12.42
CA GLN A 220 1.94 0.23 -13.65
C GLN A 220 2.69 -1.10 -13.55
N ASP A 221 2.96 -1.76 -14.68
CA ASP A 221 3.75 -2.98 -14.77
C ASP A 221 3.31 -4.10 -13.80
N ARG A 222 1.99 -4.23 -13.60
CA ARG A 222 1.30 -5.17 -12.70
C ARG A 222 1.46 -4.87 -11.21
N HIS A 223 1.97 -3.72 -10.84
CA HIS A 223 2.08 -3.25 -9.46
C HIS A 223 1.11 -2.09 -9.21
N MET A 224 0.64 -1.98 -7.98
CA MET A 224 -0.10 -0.82 -7.50
C MET A 224 0.84 0.01 -6.63
N TYR A 225 0.85 1.32 -6.87
CA TYR A 225 1.59 2.32 -6.08
C TYR A 225 0.65 3.03 -5.12
N ASP A 226 -0.49 3.52 -5.64
CA ASP A 226 -1.57 4.06 -4.84
C ASP A 226 -2.72 3.08 -4.82
N PHE A 227 -3.10 2.58 -3.64
CA PHE A 227 -4.15 1.57 -3.54
C PHE A 227 -4.77 1.49 -2.14
N GLY A 228 -5.93 0.85 -2.07
CA GLY A 228 -6.63 0.62 -0.82
C GLY A 228 -6.94 -0.85 -0.58
N TRP A 229 -7.20 -1.17 0.69
CA TRP A 229 -7.69 -2.49 1.11
C TRP A 229 -8.70 -2.37 2.25
N LEU A 230 -9.44 -3.44 2.48
CA LEU A 230 -10.42 -3.56 3.56
C LEU A 230 -10.05 -4.75 4.44
N THR A 231 -9.94 -4.51 5.74
CA THR A 231 -9.56 -5.52 6.74
C THR A 231 -10.74 -5.77 7.70
N ASP A 232 -11.01 -7.03 8.03
CA ASP A 232 -11.83 -7.42 9.17
C ASP A 232 -11.01 -7.20 10.45
N ASP A 233 -11.42 -6.26 11.32
CA ASP A 233 -10.64 -5.88 12.50
C ASP A 233 -10.54 -6.99 13.54
N LYS A 234 -11.52 -7.91 13.59
CA LYS A 234 -11.52 -9.03 14.53
C LYS A 234 -10.47 -10.07 14.18
N THR A 235 -10.32 -10.38 12.89
CA THR A 235 -9.43 -11.44 12.41
C THR A 235 -8.11 -10.91 11.85
N ALA A 236 -8.01 -9.58 11.68
CA ALA A 236 -6.92 -8.89 10.98
C ALA A 236 -6.70 -9.39 9.52
N LYS A 237 -7.69 -10.07 8.92
CA LYS A 237 -7.60 -10.55 7.55
C LYS A 237 -8.00 -9.47 6.57
N THR A 238 -7.18 -9.27 5.54
CA THR A 238 -7.56 -8.49 4.36
C THR A 238 -8.64 -9.26 3.60
N ILE A 239 -9.83 -8.68 3.50
CA ILE A 239 -11.00 -9.27 2.83
C ILE A 239 -11.18 -8.75 1.41
N TRP A 240 -10.59 -7.61 1.08
CA TRP A 240 -10.51 -7.03 -0.24
C TRP A 240 -9.27 -6.15 -0.34
N GLU A 241 -8.64 -6.14 -1.51
CA GLU A 241 -7.48 -5.31 -1.84
C GLU A 241 -7.55 -4.88 -3.29
N MET A 242 -7.23 -3.63 -3.56
CA MET A 242 -7.10 -3.09 -4.90
C MET A 242 -5.78 -3.58 -5.49
N ARG A 243 -5.85 -4.49 -6.46
CA ARG A 243 -4.70 -5.08 -7.17
C ARG A 243 -4.74 -4.71 -8.64
N PHE A 244 -3.60 -4.70 -9.30
CA PHE A 244 -3.53 -4.37 -10.73
C PHE A 244 -4.49 -5.27 -11.55
N GLU A 245 -4.54 -6.59 -11.25
CA GLU A 245 -5.32 -7.58 -11.98
C GLU A 245 -6.83 -7.43 -11.82
N ASN A 246 -7.30 -6.85 -10.71
CA ASN A 246 -8.73 -6.63 -10.48
C ASN A 246 -9.19 -5.20 -10.77
N THR A 247 -8.30 -4.36 -11.28
CA THR A 247 -8.59 -2.98 -11.68
C THR A 247 -8.69 -2.83 -13.19
N SER A 248 -9.35 -1.75 -13.62
CA SER A 248 -9.40 -1.30 -15.01
C SER A 248 -8.71 0.06 -15.14
N HIS A 249 -8.47 0.53 -16.37
CA HIS A 249 -7.99 1.89 -16.62
C HIS A 249 -8.97 2.93 -16.04
N GLY A 250 -8.46 3.87 -15.24
CA GLY A 250 -9.25 4.88 -14.53
C GLY A 250 -9.45 6.19 -15.30
N GLY A 251 -9.01 6.24 -16.58
CA GLY A 251 -9.04 7.46 -17.42
C GLY A 251 -7.76 8.29 -17.31
N GLY A 252 -7.56 9.22 -18.24
CA GLY A 252 -6.36 10.06 -18.28
C GLY A 252 -5.09 9.27 -18.56
N ALA A 253 -4.11 9.35 -17.66
CA ALA A 253 -2.85 8.62 -17.77
C ALA A 253 -3.05 7.11 -17.70
N GLU A 254 -2.19 6.32 -18.39
CA GLU A 254 -2.28 4.85 -18.42
C GLU A 254 -2.14 4.22 -17.04
N LYS A 255 -1.37 4.84 -16.16
CA LYS A 255 -1.16 4.40 -14.79
C LYS A 255 -2.37 4.61 -13.85
N ASN A 256 -3.37 5.40 -14.27
CA ASN A 256 -4.60 5.56 -13.50
C ASN A 256 -5.42 4.26 -13.52
N ARG A 257 -5.66 3.70 -12.35
CA ARG A 257 -6.40 2.46 -12.16
C ARG A 257 -7.68 2.70 -11.37
N SER A 258 -8.75 1.97 -11.71
CA SER A 258 -10.02 2.05 -10.98
C SER A 258 -10.58 0.66 -10.68
N TYR A 259 -11.23 0.54 -9.55
CA TYR A 259 -11.98 -0.64 -9.12
C TYR A 259 -13.42 -0.23 -8.80
N SER A 260 -14.39 -1.02 -9.23
CA SER A 260 -15.78 -0.92 -8.78
C SER A 260 -16.38 -2.31 -8.64
N GLY A 261 -16.75 -2.67 -7.41
CA GLY A 261 -17.28 -4.01 -7.14
C GLY A 261 -18.22 -4.05 -5.93
N ILE A 262 -18.92 -5.17 -5.77
CA ILE A 262 -19.85 -5.43 -4.65
C ILE A 262 -19.26 -6.55 -3.81
N LEU A 263 -19.16 -6.31 -2.50
CA LEU A 263 -18.78 -7.33 -1.50
C LEU A 263 -19.98 -7.66 -0.60
N ASN A 264 -20.05 -8.94 -0.20
CA ASN A 264 -20.95 -9.38 0.86
C ASN A 264 -20.16 -9.37 2.17
N LEU A 265 -20.48 -8.45 3.06
CA LEU A 265 -19.85 -8.34 4.38
C LEU A 265 -20.79 -8.87 5.45
N ARG A 266 -20.25 -9.59 6.43
CA ARG A 266 -20.96 -10.01 7.63
C ARG A 266 -21.09 -8.86 8.61
N ALA A 267 -21.97 -8.99 9.60
CA ALA A 267 -21.96 -8.10 10.76
C ALA A 267 -20.59 -8.12 11.45
N GLY A 268 -20.01 -6.95 11.72
CA GLY A 268 -18.64 -6.85 12.27
C GLY A 268 -18.02 -5.48 12.12
N ASN A 269 -16.77 -5.37 12.58
CA ASN A 269 -15.97 -4.15 12.49
C ASN A 269 -14.96 -4.27 11.35
N TYR A 270 -14.89 -3.24 10.54
CA TYR A 270 -14.03 -3.19 9.37
C TYR A 270 -13.18 -1.93 9.37
N VAL A 271 -12.00 -2.03 8.81
CA VAL A 271 -11.08 -0.90 8.61
C VAL A 271 -10.72 -0.83 7.15
N ALA A 272 -11.06 0.28 6.51
CA ALA A 272 -10.55 0.64 5.20
C ALA A 272 -9.24 1.38 5.37
N THR A 273 -8.26 1.07 4.53
CA THR A 273 -6.97 1.74 4.45
C THR A 273 -6.69 2.12 3.01
N TYR A 274 -6.07 3.27 2.81
CA TYR A 274 -5.59 3.72 1.52
C TYR A 274 -4.21 4.36 1.67
N VAL A 275 -3.31 4.07 0.74
CA VAL A 275 -1.92 4.55 0.74
C VAL A 275 -1.55 5.11 -0.62
N THR A 276 -0.64 6.07 -0.61
CA THR A 276 -0.07 6.69 -1.81
C THR A 276 1.45 6.67 -1.73
N ASP A 277 2.11 6.64 -2.88
CA ASP A 277 3.54 6.90 -2.98
C ASP A 277 3.83 8.41 -2.99
N ASP A 278 4.99 8.86 -3.46
CA ASP A 278 5.44 10.25 -3.43
C ASP A 278 5.12 11.03 -4.71
N SER A 279 4.25 10.50 -5.57
CA SER A 279 3.92 11.13 -6.85
C SER A 279 2.50 10.81 -7.34
N HIS A 280 1.97 11.65 -8.23
CA HIS A 280 0.70 11.44 -8.94
C HIS A 280 -0.52 11.28 -8.04
N SER A 281 -0.66 12.10 -7.03
CA SER A 281 -1.77 12.09 -6.10
C SER A 281 -2.77 13.23 -6.32
N PHE A 282 -3.80 13.32 -5.46
CA PHE A 282 -4.84 14.35 -5.56
C PHE A 282 -4.24 15.76 -5.49
N THR A 283 -4.52 16.59 -6.51
CA THR A 283 -3.96 17.93 -6.75
C THR A 283 -2.46 17.99 -7.05
N GLU A 284 -1.74 16.87 -7.07
CA GLU A 284 -0.31 16.76 -7.36
C GLU A 284 -0.02 15.86 -8.60
N TRP A 285 -0.94 15.87 -9.58
CA TRP A 285 -0.84 15.05 -10.78
C TRP A 285 0.44 15.34 -11.59
N ASN A 286 1.26 14.33 -11.83
CA ASN A 286 2.44 14.40 -12.70
C ASN A 286 2.12 13.99 -14.16
N MET A 287 0.91 13.46 -14.42
CA MET A 287 0.33 13.16 -15.73
C MET A 287 -1.17 13.48 -15.71
N GLN A 288 -1.93 13.15 -16.79
CA GLN A 288 -3.35 13.39 -16.85
C GLN A 288 -4.08 12.72 -15.67
N PRO A 289 -4.94 13.46 -14.95
CA PRO A 289 -5.71 12.93 -13.84
C PRO A 289 -6.72 11.86 -14.31
N PRO A 290 -7.18 10.99 -13.39
CA PRO A 290 -8.25 10.04 -13.70
C PRO A 290 -9.57 10.73 -14.02
N TYR A 291 -10.56 10.00 -14.53
CA TYR A 291 -11.90 10.54 -14.84
C TYR A 291 -12.70 10.97 -13.61
N ASP A 292 -12.39 10.47 -12.44
CA ASP A 292 -13.05 10.85 -11.18
C ASP A 292 -12.01 11.27 -10.12
N PRO A 293 -11.28 12.37 -10.37
CA PRO A 293 -10.13 12.76 -9.55
C PRO A 293 -10.49 13.12 -8.11
N ALA A 294 -11.73 13.58 -7.86
CA ALA A 294 -12.21 13.90 -6.52
C ALA A 294 -12.34 12.65 -5.63
N ASN A 295 -12.44 11.46 -6.23
CA ASN A 295 -12.50 10.18 -5.54
C ASN A 295 -11.16 9.40 -5.55
N TRP A 296 -10.03 10.07 -5.82
CA TRP A 296 -8.71 9.46 -5.66
C TRP A 296 -8.55 8.93 -4.24
N GLY A 297 -8.55 7.59 -4.12
CA GLY A 297 -8.71 6.94 -2.84
C GLY A 297 -9.67 5.74 -2.88
N VAL A 298 -10.26 5.40 -1.75
CA VAL A 298 -11.26 4.33 -1.65
C VAL A 298 -12.54 4.80 -0.96
N THR A 299 -13.68 4.39 -1.50
CA THR A 299 -15.01 4.65 -0.94
C THR A 299 -15.77 3.34 -0.76
N VAL A 300 -16.39 3.18 0.40
CA VAL A 300 -17.32 2.09 0.70
C VAL A 300 -18.72 2.67 0.87
N SER A 301 -19.71 2.12 0.17
CA SER A 301 -21.10 2.60 0.17
C SER A 301 -22.08 1.46 0.36
N VAL A 302 -23.20 1.70 1.02
CA VAL A 302 -24.34 0.78 1.00
C VAL A 302 -25.01 0.79 -0.39
N LEU A 303 -25.67 -0.30 -0.76
CA LEU A 303 -26.45 -0.33 -2.01
C LEU A 303 -27.80 0.36 -1.82
N ASP A 304 -28.45 0.13 -0.70
CA ASP A 304 -29.75 0.70 -0.33
C ASP A 304 -29.59 1.69 0.83
N GLU A 305 -30.19 2.88 0.71
CA GLU A 305 -30.06 3.95 1.71
C GLU A 305 -30.59 3.53 3.08
N GLU A 306 -31.60 2.64 3.12
CA GLU A 306 -32.16 2.08 4.35
C GLU A 306 -31.13 1.30 5.19
N ASP A 307 -30.11 0.73 4.57
CA ASP A 307 -29.04 -0.01 5.25
C ASP A 307 -28.15 0.88 6.13
N LEU A 308 -28.13 2.20 5.89
CA LEU A 308 -27.42 3.17 6.74
C LEU A 308 -27.87 3.12 8.21
N ALA A 309 -29.11 2.73 8.47
CA ALA A 309 -29.61 2.58 9.85
C ALA A 309 -28.82 1.55 10.67
N TYR A 310 -28.12 0.63 10.01
CA TYR A 310 -27.33 -0.45 10.62
C TYR A 310 -25.81 -0.24 10.49
N VAL A 311 -25.38 0.98 10.15
CA VAL A 311 -23.96 1.36 10.08
C VAL A 311 -23.63 2.29 11.21
N ARG A 312 -22.46 2.08 11.85
CA ARG A 312 -21.93 2.96 12.91
C ARG A 312 -20.48 3.32 12.59
N ASP A 313 -20.06 4.49 13.06
CA ASP A 313 -18.64 4.83 13.07
C ASP A 313 -17.90 3.86 14.01
N TYR A 314 -16.75 3.39 13.55
CA TYR A 314 -15.85 2.54 14.31
C TYR A 314 -14.48 3.19 14.41
N LYS A 315 -14.00 3.34 15.65
CA LYS A 315 -12.59 3.66 15.89
C LYS A 315 -11.87 2.36 16.18
N LYS A 316 -10.91 2.01 15.33
CA LYS A 316 -10.01 0.87 15.56
C LYS A 316 -9.51 0.93 17.00
N SER A 317 -9.82 -0.10 17.78
CA SER A 317 -9.30 -0.19 19.13
C SER A 317 -7.79 -0.33 19.07
N LYS A 318 -7.07 0.50 19.81
CA LYS A 318 -5.63 0.34 19.92
C LYS A 318 -5.36 -1.05 20.48
N LYS A 319 -4.80 -1.94 19.64
CA LYS A 319 -4.39 -3.26 20.09
C LYS A 319 -3.28 -3.09 21.13
N GLN A 320 -3.32 -3.88 22.18
CA GLN A 320 -2.25 -3.85 23.18
C GLN A 320 -1.00 -4.45 22.58
N GLU A 321 0.03 -3.63 22.40
CA GLU A 321 1.34 -4.09 21.96
C GLU A 321 1.97 -4.97 23.06
N ILE A 322 2.51 -6.11 22.62
CA ILE A 322 3.26 -7.06 23.45
C ILE A 322 4.73 -6.74 23.35
N ILE A 323 5.24 -6.62 22.11
CA ILE A 323 6.61 -6.31 21.74
C ILE A 323 6.59 -5.38 20.53
N SER A 324 7.51 -4.42 20.49
CA SER A 324 7.66 -3.48 19.39
C SER A 324 9.16 -3.25 19.11
N ILE A 325 9.74 -4.12 18.29
CA ILE A 325 11.10 -3.97 17.75
C ILE A 325 10.96 -3.23 16.44
N THR A 326 11.14 -1.91 16.46
CA THR A 326 10.94 -1.04 15.29
C THR A 326 12.08 -0.06 15.14
N ARG A 327 12.18 0.60 13.98
CA ARG A 327 13.27 1.50 13.62
C ARG A 327 14.63 0.81 13.71
N VAL A 328 14.71 -0.40 13.14
CA VAL A 328 15.94 -1.20 13.15
C VAL A 328 16.84 -0.69 12.01
N GLY A 329 18.07 -0.30 12.36
CA GLY A 329 19.08 0.18 11.40
C GLY A 329 19.84 -0.96 10.73
N ASP A 330 20.83 -0.61 9.89
CA ASP A 330 21.65 -1.57 9.15
C ASP A 330 22.47 -2.49 10.07
N SER A 331 22.58 -3.76 9.65
CA SER A 331 23.37 -4.79 10.34
C SER A 331 23.01 -4.98 11.81
N GLU A 332 21.77 -4.69 12.18
CA GLU A 332 21.28 -4.87 13.54
C GLU A 332 20.57 -6.22 13.73
N PHE A 333 20.74 -6.78 14.92
CA PHE A 333 19.93 -7.86 15.46
C PHE A 333 19.31 -7.43 16.78
N LYS A 334 17.98 -7.61 16.89
CA LYS A 334 17.26 -7.30 18.13
C LYS A 334 16.38 -8.48 18.55
N SER A 335 16.33 -8.72 19.87
CA SER A 335 15.55 -9.80 20.45
C SER A 335 14.87 -9.34 21.73
N GLU A 336 13.55 -9.62 21.86
CA GLU A 336 12.79 -9.35 23.07
C GLU A 336 11.91 -10.55 23.43
N GLY A 337 11.69 -10.76 24.74
CA GLY A 337 10.99 -11.94 25.24
C GLY A 337 9.66 -11.65 25.93
N PHE A 338 8.70 -12.56 25.75
CA PHE A 338 7.43 -12.60 26.47
C PHE A 338 7.02 -14.03 26.84
N SER A 339 6.12 -14.15 27.80
CA SER A 339 5.55 -15.43 28.24
C SER A 339 4.04 -15.41 28.12
N LEU A 340 3.47 -16.54 27.73
CA LEU A 340 2.03 -16.79 27.69
C LEU A 340 1.67 -17.88 28.69
N SER A 341 0.65 -17.63 29.52
CA SER A 341 0.09 -18.61 30.46
C SER A 341 -1.06 -19.43 29.86
N LYS A 342 -1.61 -19.02 28.72
CA LYS A 342 -2.67 -19.70 27.96
C LYS A 342 -2.46 -19.51 26.46
N THR A 343 -3.02 -20.43 25.66
CA THR A 343 -3.11 -20.29 24.20
C THR A 343 -3.72 -18.95 23.84
N THR A 344 -3.04 -18.18 23.02
CA THR A 344 -3.39 -16.78 22.72
C THR A 344 -3.15 -16.46 21.24
N ASP A 345 -4.08 -15.75 20.63
CA ASP A 345 -3.93 -15.24 19.26
C ASP A 345 -3.16 -13.93 19.26
N ILE A 346 -2.06 -13.91 18.55
CA ILE A 346 -1.14 -12.79 18.42
C ILE A 346 -1.23 -12.21 17.01
N LEU A 347 -1.46 -10.91 16.91
CA LEU A 347 -1.35 -10.15 15.68
C LEU A 347 0.11 -9.77 15.45
N ILE A 348 0.64 -10.11 14.29
CA ILE A 348 1.99 -9.75 13.85
C ILE A 348 1.89 -8.73 12.73
N TYR A 349 2.61 -7.64 12.87
CA TYR A 349 2.89 -6.65 11.84
C TYR A 349 4.41 -6.58 11.68
N SER A 350 4.93 -6.92 10.50
CA SER A 350 6.38 -6.92 10.27
C SER A 350 6.70 -6.36 8.89
N LEU A 351 7.51 -5.29 8.87
CA LEU A 351 8.10 -4.73 7.65
C LEU A 351 9.53 -5.21 7.51
N GLY A 352 9.97 -5.47 6.28
CA GLY A 352 11.34 -5.87 6.00
C GLY A 352 11.67 -5.85 4.52
N GLU A 353 12.93 -6.14 4.20
CA GLU A 353 13.43 -6.23 2.83
C GLU A 353 13.34 -7.66 2.31
N GLY A 354 12.82 -7.80 1.08
CA GLY A 354 12.78 -9.10 0.40
C GLY A 354 12.81 -8.95 -1.12
N ARG A 355 13.59 -9.82 -1.78
CA ARG A 355 13.74 -9.84 -3.23
C ARG A 355 14.00 -11.27 -3.70
N ASP A 356 13.59 -11.60 -4.92
CA ASP A 356 13.85 -12.91 -5.54
C ASP A 356 13.44 -14.11 -4.67
N HIS A 357 12.25 -14.00 -4.04
CA HIS A 357 11.68 -15.01 -3.12
C HIS A 357 12.47 -15.22 -1.81
N ARG A 358 13.33 -14.30 -1.43
CA ARG A 358 14.10 -14.32 -0.18
C ARG A 358 13.83 -13.07 0.63
N MET A 359 13.92 -13.21 1.96
CA MET A 359 13.93 -12.09 2.89
C MET A 359 15.38 -11.80 3.30
N TYR A 360 15.73 -10.53 3.39
CA TYR A 360 17.01 -10.01 3.86
C TYR A 360 16.83 -9.41 5.25
N ASP A 361 15.86 -8.49 5.40
CA ASP A 361 15.42 -7.95 6.68
C ASP A 361 14.11 -8.62 7.07
N TYR A 362 14.07 -9.27 8.22
CA TYR A 362 12.86 -9.99 8.64
C TYR A 362 12.83 -10.34 10.11
N GLY A 363 11.61 -10.64 10.60
CA GLY A 363 11.37 -11.10 11.94
C GLY A 363 10.99 -12.59 12.02
N TRP A 364 11.21 -13.20 13.18
CA TRP A 364 10.75 -14.53 13.52
C TRP A 364 10.48 -14.69 15.02
N ILE A 365 9.73 -15.71 15.40
CA ILE A 365 9.41 -16.01 16.79
C ILE A 365 9.92 -17.41 17.11
N THR A 366 10.65 -17.53 18.21
CA THR A 366 11.23 -18.79 18.69
C THR A 366 10.63 -19.14 20.05
N ASN A 367 10.28 -20.40 20.27
CA ASN A 367 10.01 -20.90 21.62
C ASN A 367 11.35 -20.96 22.39
N ALA A 368 11.46 -20.20 23.47
CA ALA A 368 12.72 -20.04 24.21
C ALA A 368 13.18 -21.30 24.93
N GLU A 369 12.26 -22.25 25.20
CA GLU A 369 12.58 -23.51 25.87
C GLU A 369 13.12 -24.54 24.87
N THR A 370 12.44 -24.68 23.71
CA THR A 370 12.78 -25.70 22.71
C THR A 370 13.71 -25.22 21.62
N GLY A 371 13.84 -23.88 21.42
CA GLY A 371 14.55 -23.27 20.29
C GLY A 371 13.83 -23.36 18.95
N GLN A 372 12.66 -24.01 18.92
CA GLN A 372 11.91 -24.18 17.70
C GLN A 372 11.35 -22.82 17.22
N THR A 373 11.58 -22.49 15.95
CA THR A 373 10.91 -21.37 15.30
C THR A 373 9.43 -21.71 15.11
N VAL A 374 8.56 -20.94 15.75
CA VAL A 374 7.10 -21.11 15.70
C VAL A 374 6.44 -20.22 14.66
N TRP A 375 7.09 -19.17 14.24
CA TRP A 375 6.72 -18.31 13.12
C TRP A 375 7.95 -17.66 12.50
N ASN A 376 7.95 -17.50 11.17
CA ASN A 376 8.99 -16.82 10.42
C ASN A 376 8.37 -16.02 9.27
N MET A 377 8.88 -14.82 9.01
CA MET A 377 8.46 -13.98 7.89
C MET A 377 9.02 -14.55 6.58
N HIS A 378 8.18 -15.23 5.80
CA HIS A 378 8.56 -15.74 4.47
C HIS A 378 8.12 -14.77 3.38
N TYR A 379 8.92 -14.63 2.32
CA TYR A 379 8.61 -13.76 1.18
C TYR A 379 7.23 -14.05 0.58
N SER A 380 6.86 -15.33 0.44
CA SER A 380 5.57 -15.78 -0.08
C SER A 380 4.35 -15.29 0.71
N ASP A 381 4.54 -15.02 2.00
CA ASP A 381 3.47 -14.63 2.93
C ASP A 381 3.36 -13.12 3.10
N THR A 382 4.25 -12.38 2.41
CA THR A 382 4.30 -10.92 2.45
C THR A 382 3.63 -10.29 1.23
N LYS A 383 3.21 -9.05 1.39
CA LYS A 383 2.74 -8.17 0.33
C LYS A 383 3.67 -6.97 0.17
N PHE A 384 3.54 -6.26 -0.94
CA PHE A 384 4.23 -4.99 -1.17
C PHE A 384 3.89 -3.97 -0.09
N ALA A 385 4.89 -3.24 0.41
CA ALA A 385 4.75 -2.30 1.53
C ALA A 385 4.89 -0.82 1.13
N GLY A 386 4.88 -0.52 -0.18
CA GLY A 386 5.11 0.83 -0.72
C GLY A 386 6.58 1.14 -0.99
N GLY A 387 6.83 2.23 -1.69
CA GLY A 387 8.15 2.62 -2.15
C GLY A 387 8.73 1.64 -3.17
N THR A 388 9.89 1.07 -2.90
CA THR A 388 10.51 0.08 -3.78
C THR A 388 9.91 -1.32 -3.62
N GLU A 389 9.97 -2.16 -4.68
CA GLU A 389 9.45 -3.55 -4.69
C GLU A 389 10.01 -4.45 -3.59
N LYS A 390 11.19 -4.16 -3.11
CA LYS A 390 11.84 -4.93 -2.04
C LYS A 390 11.25 -4.66 -0.66
N ASN A 391 10.44 -3.62 -0.49
CA ASN A 391 9.70 -3.37 0.75
C ASN A 391 8.56 -4.38 0.90
N ARG A 392 8.64 -5.19 1.95
CA ARG A 392 7.72 -6.30 2.20
C ARG A 392 7.00 -6.13 3.53
N LEU A 393 5.69 -6.38 3.54
CA LEU A 393 4.84 -6.36 4.73
C LEU A 393 4.22 -7.72 4.98
N PHE A 394 4.40 -8.24 6.19
CA PHE A 394 3.55 -9.28 6.75
C PHE A 394 2.56 -8.64 7.75
N GLU A 395 1.29 -8.95 7.58
CA GLU A 395 0.23 -8.61 8.55
C GLU A 395 -0.70 -9.81 8.67
N GLY A 396 -0.75 -10.40 9.86
CA GLY A 396 -1.53 -11.62 10.09
C GLY A 396 -1.52 -12.07 11.53
N THR A 397 -2.24 -13.16 11.83
CA THR A 397 -2.35 -13.73 13.17
C THR A 397 -1.66 -15.07 13.27
N VAL A 398 -1.05 -15.34 14.42
CA VAL A 398 -0.53 -16.65 14.82
C VAL A 398 -1.11 -17.02 16.18
N THR A 399 -1.51 -18.28 16.36
CA THR A 399 -1.92 -18.81 17.65
C THR A 399 -0.70 -19.42 18.32
N LEU A 400 -0.36 -18.95 19.51
CA LEU A 400 0.75 -19.45 20.32
C LEU A 400 0.23 -20.16 21.57
N GLU A 401 0.82 -21.31 21.86
CA GLU A 401 0.52 -22.10 23.05
C GLU A 401 1.15 -21.48 24.31
N PRO A 402 0.79 -21.91 25.54
CA PRO A 402 1.49 -21.48 26.75
C PRO A 402 2.99 -21.76 26.65
N GLY A 403 3.83 -20.80 27.04
CA GLY A 403 5.29 -20.92 26.95
C GLY A 403 6.02 -19.59 26.96
N ASN A 404 7.35 -19.67 26.87
CA ASN A 404 8.25 -18.55 26.77
C ASN A 404 8.69 -18.37 25.31
N TYR A 405 8.66 -17.13 24.84
CA TYR A 405 8.96 -16.81 23.44
C TYR A 405 9.98 -15.67 23.33
N LEU A 406 10.83 -15.77 22.31
CA LEU A 406 11.72 -14.71 21.85
C LEU A 406 11.24 -14.22 20.49
N VAL A 407 11.02 -12.92 20.36
CA VAL A 407 10.76 -12.23 19.11
C VAL A 407 12.06 -11.65 18.63
N ASN A 408 12.44 -12.01 17.44
CA ASN A 408 13.72 -11.64 16.85
C ASN A 408 13.46 -10.84 15.57
N TYR A 409 14.32 -9.88 15.31
CA TYR A 409 14.36 -9.15 14.04
C TYR A 409 15.80 -8.85 13.66
N LYS A 410 16.15 -9.04 12.39
CA LYS A 410 17.47 -8.70 11.86
C LYS A 410 17.36 -7.89 10.58
N THR A 411 18.41 -7.12 10.32
CA THR A 411 18.66 -6.41 9.08
C THR A 411 19.99 -6.84 8.48
N ASP A 412 20.12 -6.72 7.16
CA ASP A 412 21.42 -6.77 6.50
C ASP A 412 22.08 -5.37 6.49
N GLY A 413 23.11 -5.14 5.67
CA GLY A 413 23.89 -3.90 5.67
C GLY A 413 23.36 -2.81 4.75
N THR A 414 22.10 -2.89 4.32
CA THR A 414 21.51 -1.91 3.40
C THR A 414 19.99 -1.78 3.57
N HIS A 415 19.43 -0.65 3.17
CA HIS A 415 17.98 -0.42 3.09
C HIS A 415 17.23 -0.66 4.40
N SER A 416 17.70 -0.06 5.46
CA SER A 416 17.06 -0.10 6.78
C SER A 416 16.59 1.27 7.26
N TYR A 417 16.05 1.35 8.47
CA TYR A 417 15.54 2.59 9.04
C TYR A 417 16.63 3.68 9.10
N ASP A 418 16.33 4.85 8.53
CA ASP A 418 17.18 6.03 8.36
C ASP A 418 18.39 5.86 7.40
N ASP A 419 18.58 4.68 6.75
CA ASP A 419 19.57 4.48 5.69
C ASP A 419 18.99 3.76 4.46
N TRP A 420 18.02 4.42 3.83
CA TRP A 420 17.32 3.90 2.67
C TRP A 420 18.15 4.08 1.40
N ASN A 421 18.52 2.97 0.75
CA ASN A 421 19.22 2.99 -0.54
C ASN A 421 18.25 3.01 -1.75
N ASP A 422 16.94 3.08 -1.49
CA ASP A 422 15.84 3.18 -2.45
C ASP A 422 14.59 3.70 -1.71
N ASP A 423 13.45 3.90 -2.37
CA ASP A 423 12.25 4.47 -1.76
C ASP A 423 11.77 3.66 -0.53
N PRO A 424 11.56 4.31 0.63
CA PRO A 424 11.16 3.64 1.86
C PRO A 424 9.70 3.15 1.81
N PRO A 425 9.30 2.21 2.69
CA PRO A 425 7.89 1.79 2.77
C PRO A 425 6.99 2.89 3.33
N TYR A 426 5.68 2.82 3.06
CA TYR A 426 4.68 3.80 3.54
C TYR A 426 4.77 4.04 5.05
N ASN A 427 4.99 3.00 5.84
CA ASN A 427 5.09 3.10 7.29
C ASN A 427 6.52 2.87 7.78
N ARG A 428 7.48 3.65 7.27
CA ARG A 428 8.91 3.51 7.58
C ARG A 428 9.23 3.44 9.07
N SER A 429 8.47 4.14 9.92
CA SER A 429 8.68 4.13 11.38
C SER A 429 8.42 2.76 12.03
N LYS A 430 7.75 1.84 11.33
CA LYS A 430 7.46 0.46 11.76
C LYS A 430 8.41 -0.57 11.13
N TRP A 431 9.50 -0.14 10.49
CA TRP A 431 10.54 -1.05 9.99
C TRP A 431 11.05 -1.92 11.13
N GLY A 432 10.74 -3.24 11.06
CA GLY A 432 10.91 -4.14 12.18
C GLY A 432 9.71 -5.06 12.36
N ILE A 433 9.46 -5.49 13.60
CA ILE A 433 8.34 -6.37 13.97
C ILE A 433 7.59 -5.83 15.19
N THR A 434 6.28 -5.80 15.11
CA THR A 434 5.37 -5.47 16.22
C THR A 434 4.41 -6.63 16.46
N LEU A 435 4.35 -7.11 17.68
CA LEU A 435 3.36 -8.08 18.15
C LEU A 435 2.31 -7.38 19.01
N SER A 436 1.05 -7.70 18.76
CA SER A 436 -0.08 -7.18 19.54
C SER A 436 -1.08 -8.29 19.87
N LEU A 437 -1.86 -8.11 20.93
CA LEU A 437 -2.97 -9.00 21.24
C LEU A 437 -4.10 -8.81 20.20
N VAL A 438 -4.64 -9.89 19.65
CA VAL A 438 -5.88 -9.83 18.87
C VAL A 438 -7.03 -9.38 19.76
N ASN A 439 -7.11 -9.94 20.98
CA ASN A 439 -8.07 -9.56 21.99
C ASN A 439 -7.36 -8.99 23.24
N ASN A 440 -7.57 -7.71 23.54
CA ASN A 440 -6.91 -7.04 24.66
C ASN A 440 -7.24 -7.67 26.05
N ASN A 441 -8.32 -8.45 26.17
CA ASN A 441 -8.64 -9.18 27.40
C ASN A 441 -7.62 -10.28 27.73
N ASP A 442 -6.83 -10.71 26.76
CA ASP A 442 -5.79 -11.73 26.94
C ASP A 442 -4.51 -11.16 27.59
N ALA A 443 -4.45 -9.86 27.84
CA ALA A 443 -3.36 -9.20 28.56
C ALA A 443 -3.04 -9.88 29.93
N ARG A 444 -4.03 -10.45 30.58
CA ARG A 444 -3.85 -11.22 31.83
C ARG A 444 -3.04 -12.51 31.67
N ASN A 445 -2.92 -13.02 30.43
CA ASN A 445 -2.15 -14.23 30.10
C ASN A 445 -0.69 -13.89 29.77
N LEU A 446 -0.36 -12.60 29.68
CA LEU A 446 0.92 -12.09 29.21
C LEU A 446 1.82 -11.68 30.39
N SER A 447 3.09 -12.02 30.31
CA SER A 447 4.13 -11.49 31.21
C SER A 447 5.43 -11.28 30.42
N LYS A 448 6.34 -10.46 30.98
CA LYS A 448 7.66 -10.25 30.41
C LYS A 448 8.53 -11.49 30.64
N TYR A 449 9.25 -11.92 29.62
CA TYR A 449 10.28 -12.95 29.71
C TYR A 449 11.63 -12.33 29.45
N ARG A 450 12.60 -12.65 30.31
CA ARG A 450 14.02 -12.33 30.11
C ARG A 450 14.83 -13.61 30.24
N GLU A 451 15.61 -13.90 29.23
CA GLU A 451 16.41 -15.11 29.19
C GLU A 451 17.41 -15.20 30.36
N SER A 452 17.95 -14.06 30.80
CA SER A 452 18.83 -13.98 31.97
C SER A 452 18.16 -14.32 33.31
N GLU A 453 16.83 -14.24 33.38
CA GLU A 453 16.02 -14.54 34.57
C GLU A 453 15.41 -15.95 34.48
N ASP A 454 15.72 -16.73 33.42
CA ASP A 454 15.21 -18.05 33.19
C ASP A 454 15.79 -19.04 34.19
N LYS A 455 14.95 -19.61 35.05
CA LYS A 455 15.33 -20.61 36.07
C LYS A 455 15.84 -21.91 35.45
N SER A 456 15.62 -22.16 34.17
CA SER A 456 16.20 -23.30 33.46
C SER A 456 17.64 -23.06 33.03
N LEU A 457 18.13 -21.81 33.05
CA LEU A 457 19.49 -21.44 32.68
C LEU A 457 20.50 -21.96 33.70
N LEU A 458 21.39 -22.82 33.27
CA LEU A 458 22.48 -23.38 34.07
C LEU A 458 23.76 -22.57 33.92
N ALA A 459 24.14 -22.28 32.69
CA ALA A 459 25.33 -21.49 32.35
C ALA A 459 25.13 -20.74 31.03
N GLN A 460 25.66 -19.53 30.95
CA GLN A 460 25.65 -18.72 29.74
C GLN A 460 26.94 -17.92 29.65
N ILE A 461 27.64 -18.06 28.53
CA ILE A 461 28.79 -17.27 28.10
C ILE A 461 28.44 -16.76 26.71
N VAL A 462 28.09 -15.50 26.58
CA VAL A 462 27.71 -14.86 25.31
C VAL A 462 28.42 -13.53 25.15
N HIS A 463 28.29 -12.90 23.98
CA HIS A 463 28.99 -11.68 23.62
C HIS A 463 30.52 -11.86 23.78
N VAL A 464 31.05 -12.95 23.25
CA VAL A 464 32.48 -13.24 23.34
C VAL A 464 33.21 -12.47 22.23
N GLY A 465 34.18 -11.63 22.61
CA GLY A 465 35.03 -10.88 21.69
C GLY A 465 36.21 -11.70 21.20
N ASP A 466 37.15 -11.06 20.48
CA ASP A 466 38.36 -11.68 19.96
C ASP A 466 39.36 -12.09 21.08
N ASP A 467 40.08 -13.19 20.85
CA ASP A 467 41.13 -13.70 21.74
C ASP A 467 40.68 -13.95 23.20
N GLU A 468 39.41 -14.35 23.38
CA GLU A 468 38.89 -14.56 24.73
C GLU A 468 38.84 -16.04 25.12
N TYR A 469 39.06 -16.27 26.41
CA TYR A 469 38.84 -17.55 27.10
C TYR A 469 37.94 -17.29 28.30
N ARG A 470 36.69 -17.81 28.24
CA ARG A 470 35.70 -17.59 29.29
C ARG A 470 35.21 -18.90 29.88
N THR A 471 34.93 -18.91 31.18
CA THR A 471 34.40 -20.09 31.88
C THR A 471 33.19 -19.75 32.74
N LYS A 472 32.32 -20.75 32.96
CA LYS A 472 31.14 -20.68 33.84
C LYS A 472 30.85 -22.03 34.44
N ASP A 473 30.71 -22.09 35.77
CA ASP A 473 30.39 -23.33 36.50
C ASP A 473 28.87 -23.48 36.69
N PHE A 474 28.44 -24.76 36.74
CA PHE A 474 27.09 -25.14 37.18
C PHE A 474 27.12 -26.49 37.91
N THR A 475 26.06 -26.79 38.68
CA THR A 475 25.90 -28.05 39.42
C THR A 475 24.53 -28.65 39.09
N LEU A 476 24.52 -29.98 38.88
CA LEU A 476 23.31 -30.77 38.73
C LEU A 476 23.13 -31.68 39.93
N GLU A 477 22.00 -31.58 40.60
CA GLU A 477 21.65 -32.44 41.75
C GLU A 477 21.19 -33.86 41.34
N SER A 478 20.78 -34.02 40.09
CA SER A 478 20.31 -35.28 39.51
C SER A 478 20.67 -35.37 38.03
N ASN A 479 20.60 -36.58 37.46
CA ASN A 479 20.75 -36.81 36.03
C ASN A 479 19.72 -35.98 35.27
N THR A 480 20.18 -35.09 34.41
CA THR A 480 19.35 -34.07 33.80
C THR A 480 19.59 -33.97 32.30
N LYS A 481 18.52 -33.86 31.54
CA LYS A 481 18.57 -33.53 30.12
C LYS A 481 18.78 -32.02 29.97
N VAL A 482 19.85 -31.62 29.27
CA VAL A 482 20.18 -30.24 29.03
C VAL A 482 20.17 -29.92 27.53
N ARG A 483 19.76 -28.74 27.16
CA ARG A 483 19.94 -28.17 25.83
C ARG A 483 21.20 -27.31 25.82
N ILE A 484 22.00 -27.47 24.76
CA ILE A 484 23.18 -26.68 24.49
C ILE A 484 22.93 -25.91 23.19
N LEU A 485 23.01 -24.60 23.26
CA LEU A 485 23.09 -23.69 22.12
C LEU A 485 24.51 -23.13 22.10
N CYS A 486 25.25 -23.38 21.03
CA CYS A 486 26.61 -22.89 20.89
C CYS A 486 26.82 -22.33 19.48
N LEU A 487 27.20 -21.06 19.40
CA LEU A 487 27.58 -20.38 18.17
C LEU A 487 29.08 -20.15 18.17
N GLY A 488 29.69 -20.24 16.99
CA GLY A 488 31.13 -20.00 16.86
C GLY A 488 31.60 -19.99 15.41
N GLU A 489 32.91 -19.81 15.21
CA GLU A 489 33.54 -19.83 13.91
C GLU A 489 34.10 -21.20 13.56
N GLY A 490 33.87 -21.65 12.31
CA GLY A 490 34.48 -22.87 11.81
C GLY A 490 34.57 -22.89 10.29
N LYS A 491 35.69 -23.43 9.79
CA LYS A 491 35.96 -23.51 8.35
C LYS A 491 36.72 -24.79 8.03
N SER A 492 36.39 -25.42 6.90
CA SER A 492 37.13 -26.58 6.36
C SER A 492 37.30 -27.74 7.35
N GLY A 493 36.29 -27.98 8.19
CA GLY A 493 36.31 -29.11 9.16
C GLY A 493 36.88 -28.77 10.54
N HIS A 494 37.35 -27.55 10.75
CA HIS A 494 37.93 -27.09 12.01
C HIS A 494 37.08 -26.01 12.64
N MET A 495 37.03 -25.96 13.98
CA MET A 495 36.45 -24.86 14.75
C MET A 495 37.58 -23.92 15.19
N TYR A 496 37.32 -22.62 15.20
CA TYR A 496 38.19 -21.55 15.68
C TYR A 496 37.61 -20.93 16.95
N ASP A 497 36.31 -20.57 16.89
CA ASP A 497 35.54 -20.15 18.06
C ASP A 497 34.54 -21.25 18.40
N TYR A 498 34.61 -21.77 19.64
CA TYR A 498 33.74 -22.85 20.06
C TYR A 498 33.71 -23.06 21.57
N GLY A 499 32.71 -23.78 22.02
CA GLY A 499 32.54 -24.13 23.44
C GLY A 499 32.62 -25.64 23.72
N TRP A 500 32.93 -25.98 24.96
CA TRP A 500 32.86 -27.33 25.49
C TRP A 500 32.39 -27.36 26.94
N ILE A 501 31.99 -28.52 27.42
CA ILE A 501 31.62 -28.80 28.81
C ILE A 501 32.50 -29.88 29.34
N LYS A 502 33.11 -29.68 30.50
CA LYS A 502 33.88 -30.69 31.22
C LYS A 502 33.30 -30.97 32.60
N ASN A 503 33.44 -32.19 33.06
CA ASN A 503 33.16 -32.55 34.44
C ASN A 503 34.26 -31.95 35.32
N ALA A 504 33.90 -31.04 36.23
CA ALA A 504 34.85 -30.30 37.06
C ALA A 504 35.61 -31.17 38.05
N SER A 505 35.05 -32.37 38.42
CA SER A 505 35.70 -33.27 39.35
C SER A 505 36.70 -34.20 38.68
N THR A 506 36.48 -34.62 37.43
CA THR A 506 37.34 -35.56 36.69
C THR A 506 38.19 -34.87 35.64
N GLY A 507 37.89 -33.64 35.24
CA GLY A 507 38.52 -32.94 34.14
C GLY A 507 38.14 -33.47 32.74
N GLN A 508 37.30 -34.50 32.66
CA GLN A 508 36.90 -35.11 31.39
C GLN A 508 35.92 -34.21 30.62
N THR A 509 36.20 -33.97 29.32
CA THR A 509 35.26 -33.31 28.40
C THR A 509 34.06 -34.25 28.14
N VAL A 510 32.85 -33.77 28.47
CA VAL A 510 31.60 -34.51 28.30
C VAL A 510 30.84 -34.09 27.04
N TRP A 511 31.12 -32.92 26.53
CA TRP A 511 30.61 -32.39 25.26
C TRP A 511 31.56 -31.31 24.73
N GLU A 512 31.71 -31.23 23.40
CA GLU A 512 32.52 -30.24 22.71
C GLU A 512 31.89 -29.94 21.34
N MET A 513 31.80 -28.67 20.96
CA MET A 513 31.32 -28.27 19.65
C MET A 513 32.33 -28.62 18.58
N THR A 514 31.96 -29.46 17.62
CA THR A 514 32.79 -29.79 16.47
C THR A 514 32.18 -29.29 15.18
N TYR A 515 32.98 -29.09 14.14
CA TYR A 515 32.50 -28.69 12.82
C TYR A 515 31.44 -29.65 12.26
N GLY A 516 31.66 -30.97 12.42
CA GLY A 516 30.80 -32.01 11.87
C GLY A 516 29.40 -32.10 12.52
N MET A 517 29.26 -31.67 13.78
CA MET A 517 27.97 -31.66 14.48
C MET A 517 27.27 -30.31 14.42
N SER A 518 27.91 -29.29 13.89
CA SER A 518 27.37 -27.94 13.73
C SER A 518 26.84 -27.73 12.31
N GLN A 519 25.96 -26.76 12.16
CA GLN A 519 25.44 -26.30 10.88
C GLN A 519 25.68 -24.80 10.71
N ASN A 520 25.40 -24.26 9.50
CA ASN A 520 25.56 -22.83 9.25
C ASN A 520 24.58 -22.02 10.12
N ALA A 521 25.07 -20.97 10.78
CA ALA A 521 24.30 -20.07 11.64
C ALA A 521 23.70 -18.86 10.92
N GLY A 522 23.74 -18.84 9.59
CA GLY A 522 23.40 -17.67 8.77
C GLY A 522 24.57 -16.71 8.60
N GLY A 523 24.41 -15.70 7.72
CA GLY A 523 25.50 -14.82 7.32
C GLY A 523 26.64 -15.56 6.62
N ALA A 524 27.88 -15.29 7.03
CA ALA A 524 29.06 -15.92 6.46
C ALA A 524 29.04 -17.46 6.60
N ARG A 525 29.67 -18.18 5.64
CA ARG A 525 29.75 -19.66 5.68
C ARG A 525 30.48 -20.21 6.91
N LYS A 526 31.34 -19.42 7.51
CA LYS A 526 32.12 -19.77 8.69
C LYS A 526 31.34 -19.67 10.00
N ASN A 527 30.19 -18.99 10.00
CA ASN A 527 29.28 -18.97 11.15
C ASN A 527 28.69 -20.35 11.38
N ARG A 528 28.95 -20.91 12.55
CA ARG A 528 28.52 -22.27 12.92
C ARG A 528 27.62 -22.22 14.15
N ILE A 529 26.60 -23.08 14.17
CA ILE A 529 25.69 -23.26 15.29
C ILE A 529 25.50 -24.73 15.59
N TYR A 530 25.57 -25.07 16.88
CA TYR A 530 25.04 -26.30 17.44
C TYR A 530 23.83 -25.96 18.31
N ASP A 531 22.72 -26.63 18.08
CA ASP A 531 21.53 -26.59 18.92
C ASP A 531 21.02 -27.99 19.12
N GLY A 532 21.28 -28.54 20.31
CA GLY A 532 20.99 -29.94 20.59
C GLY A 532 20.88 -30.27 22.07
N THR A 533 20.56 -31.52 22.38
CA THR A 533 20.36 -31.95 23.76
C THR A 533 21.23 -33.14 24.11
N ILE A 534 21.73 -33.12 25.35
CA ILE A 534 22.48 -34.26 25.93
C ILE A 534 21.95 -34.57 27.33
N TYR A 535 22.27 -35.78 27.83
CA TYR A 535 22.07 -36.11 29.23
C TYR A 535 23.40 -35.91 29.98
N LEU A 536 23.34 -35.25 31.14
CA LEU A 536 24.44 -35.13 32.08
C LEU A 536 24.07 -35.77 33.41
N ASP A 537 25.01 -36.48 34.01
CA ASP A 537 24.83 -37.08 35.32
C ASP A 537 24.83 -35.99 36.44
N ALA A 538 24.37 -36.32 37.63
CA ALA A 538 24.53 -35.48 38.79
C ALA A 538 26.02 -35.18 39.01
N GLY A 539 26.39 -33.90 39.21
CA GLY A 539 27.79 -33.49 39.35
C GLY A 539 28.04 -32.02 39.13
N LYS A 540 29.31 -31.65 39.21
CA LYS A 540 29.82 -30.29 38.96
C LYS A 540 30.40 -30.23 37.56
N TYR A 541 30.08 -29.18 36.84
CA TYR A 541 30.50 -28.97 35.45
C TYR A 541 31.07 -27.55 35.27
N GLU A 542 32.03 -27.44 34.37
CA GLU A 542 32.55 -26.18 33.87
C GLU A 542 32.29 -26.08 32.37
N VAL A 543 31.58 -25.04 31.98
CA VAL A 543 31.39 -24.62 30.58
C VAL A 543 32.57 -23.72 30.22
N VAL A 544 33.15 -23.95 29.08
CA VAL A 544 34.28 -23.15 28.55
C VAL A 544 33.95 -22.70 27.16
N TYR A 545 34.37 -21.51 26.80
CA TYR A 545 34.29 -20.98 25.42
C TYR A 545 35.61 -20.29 25.10
N ILE A 546 36.08 -20.46 23.87
CA ILE A 546 37.29 -19.83 23.33
C ILE A 546 36.98 -19.16 22.01
N SER A 547 37.59 -18.02 21.75
CA SER A 547 37.60 -17.35 20.45
C SER A 547 39.03 -17.10 19.99
N ASP A 548 39.24 -17.05 18.66
CA ASP A 548 40.49 -16.59 18.08
C ASP A 548 40.46 -15.04 17.88
N GLY A 549 41.45 -14.48 17.17
CA GLY A 549 41.64 -13.02 17.03
C GLY A 549 40.85 -12.42 15.86
N SER A 550 39.73 -13.00 15.48
CA SER A 550 38.91 -12.43 14.39
C SER A 550 37.47 -12.98 14.36
N HIS A 551 36.54 -12.21 13.83
CA HIS A 551 35.14 -12.60 13.59
C HIS A 551 34.38 -12.98 14.85
N SER A 552 34.42 -12.13 15.84
CA SER A 552 33.71 -12.29 17.11
C SER A 552 32.61 -11.24 17.29
N PHE A 553 31.94 -11.26 18.45
CA PHE A 553 30.88 -10.32 18.77
C PHE A 553 31.35 -8.86 18.70
N GLU A 554 30.65 -8.03 17.91
CA GLU A 554 30.95 -6.62 17.60
C GLU A 554 32.22 -6.38 16.77
N ASP A 555 33.00 -7.45 16.39
CA ASP A 555 34.16 -7.33 15.48
C ASP A 555 34.10 -8.36 14.33
N TRP A 556 33.04 -8.25 13.53
CA TRP A 556 32.77 -9.15 12.41
C TRP A 556 33.61 -8.79 11.18
N ASN A 557 34.47 -9.68 10.73
CA ASN A 557 35.24 -9.49 9.49
C ASN A 557 34.54 -10.07 8.23
N ASP A 558 33.30 -10.57 8.36
CA ASP A 558 32.39 -11.06 7.32
C ASP A 558 30.95 -10.98 7.88
N ASP A 559 29.91 -11.32 7.12
CA ASP A 559 28.53 -11.25 7.58
C ASP A 559 28.31 -11.97 8.92
N PRO A 560 27.73 -11.33 9.95
CA PRO A 560 27.51 -11.96 11.25
C PRO A 560 26.45 -13.08 11.19
N PRO A 561 26.42 -13.99 12.20
CA PRO A 561 25.35 -14.98 12.29
C PRO A 561 23.99 -14.35 12.60
N TYR A 562 22.89 -15.05 12.32
CA TYR A 562 21.54 -14.54 12.58
C TYR A 562 21.27 -14.24 14.05
N GLN A 563 21.88 -14.98 14.98
CA GLN A 563 21.77 -14.77 16.42
C GLN A 563 23.10 -14.28 17.00
N GLN A 564 23.57 -13.14 16.49
CA GLN A 564 24.89 -12.60 16.89
C GLN A 564 25.01 -12.33 18.40
N ASP A 565 23.90 -11.97 19.08
CA ASP A 565 23.83 -11.79 20.53
C ASP A 565 24.05 -13.10 21.33
N LYS A 566 23.99 -14.26 20.66
CA LYS A 566 24.25 -15.58 21.24
C LYS A 566 25.66 -16.12 20.92
N TRP A 567 26.53 -15.29 20.33
CA TRP A 567 27.90 -15.72 20.05
C TRP A 567 28.60 -16.16 21.32
N GLY A 568 28.81 -17.50 21.45
CA GLY A 568 29.19 -18.13 22.68
C GLY A 568 28.42 -19.43 22.94
N ILE A 569 28.21 -19.79 24.21
CA ILE A 569 27.55 -21.03 24.63
C ILE A 569 26.49 -20.77 25.71
N THR A 570 25.32 -21.38 25.57
CA THR A 570 24.25 -21.37 26.57
C THR A 570 23.82 -22.80 26.89
N VAL A 571 23.70 -23.13 28.18
CA VAL A 571 23.26 -24.43 28.68
C VAL A 571 22.02 -24.26 29.55
N LYS A 572 20.92 -24.96 29.20
CA LYS A 572 19.64 -24.90 29.91
C LYS A 572 19.10 -26.28 30.24
N VAL A 573 18.38 -26.42 31.37
CA VAL A 573 17.58 -27.60 31.66
C VAL A 573 16.38 -27.68 30.73
N ILE A 574 16.09 -28.86 30.20
CA ILE A 574 14.81 -29.13 29.51
C ILE A 574 13.92 -29.91 30.46
N LYS A 575 12.71 -29.41 30.66
CA LYS A 575 11.64 -30.07 31.43
C LYS A 575 11.01 -31.20 30.64
#